data_700cf76429c97fd613fd3e3c6d8a29dd
#
_entry.id   700cf76429c97fd613fd3e3c6d8a29dd
#
_cell.length_a   1.000
_cell.length_b   1.000
_cell.length_c   1.000
_cell.angle_alpha   90.00
_cell.angle_beta   90.00
_cell.angle_gamma   90.00
#
_symmetry.space_group_name_H-M   'P 1'
#
loop_
_entity.id
_entity.type
_entity.pdbx_description
1 polymer ?
#
loop_
_entity_poly.entity_id
_entity_poly.type
_entity_poly.pdbx_seq_one_letter_code
_entity_poly.pdbx_strand_id
1 'polypeptide(L)'
;MKLLIIEDDRLLSDSICETTRDMFETEQAFDGEEGLFLAEQNIFDVIILDIMLPNMNGYEVLQNLRQSNITTPVIMLTAKDGIDDKIKGFKVGADDYLVKPFHREELLLRLEAMVRRTGGLLKESFITFKELSLNIKNKTAQINGEPLKLNGKQFDLLEYLLTNKNTILTKEQIFDRIWGFESDTSATVVEVYASNLRKNLKKYDYDKYIKTYRGLGYMLTENGEGDV
;
A
#
# COMPACT_ATOMS: atom_id res chain seq x y z
N MET A 1 6.13 3.85 0.22
CA MET A 1 5.21 2.74 -0.13
C MET A 1 5.42 1.59 0.83
N LYS A 2 4.41 0.72 1.04
CA LYS A 2 4.53 -0.47 1.91
C LYS A 2 4.61 -1.75 1.08
N LEU A 3 5.54 -2.61 1.43
CA LEU A 3 5.76 -3.93 0.83
C LEU A 3 5.56 -5.00 1.90
N LEU A 4 4.78 -6.04 1.61
CA LEU A 4 4.73 -7.25 2.41
C LEU A 4 5.59 -8.33 1.73
N ILE A 5 6.48 -8.96 2.50
CA ILE A 5 7.29 -10.09 2.07
C ILE A 5 6.83 -11.32 2.85
N ILE A 6 6.36 -12.35 2.15
CA ILE A 6 5.92 -13.62 2.73
C ILE A 6 6.89 -14.70 2.21
N GLU A 7 7.88 -15.03 3.03
CA GLU A 7 9.01 -15.90 2.68
C GLU A 7 9.55 -16.55 3.95
N ASP A 8 9.64 -17.88 3.99
CA ASP A 8 10.08 -18.64 5.17
C ASP A 8 11.61 -18.65 5.36
N ASP A 9 12.38 -18.48 4.28
CA ASP A 9 13.81 -18.26 4.36
C ASP A 9 14.12 -16.83 4.84
N ARG A 10 14.46 -16.72 6.15
CA ARG A 10 14.77 -15.43 6.78
C ARG A 10 15.91 -14.68 6.11
N LEU A 11 16.97 -15.40 5.64
CA LEU A 11 18.10 -14.75 4.99
C LEU A 11 17.70 -14.14 3.64
N LEU A 12 16.87 -14.84 2.89
CA LEU A 12 16.34 -14.33 1.63
C LEU A 12 15.38 -13.15 1.89
N SER A 13 14.49 -13.27 2.87
CA SER A 13 13.57 -12.20 3.27
C SER A 13 14.32 -10.93 3.67
N ASP A 14 15.34 -11.04 4.52
CA ASP A 14 16.20 -9.91 4.94
C ASP A 14 16.95 -9.28 3.75
N SER A 15 17.45 -10.12 2.83
CA SER A 15 18.10 -9.64 1.60
C SER A 15 17.15 -8.87 0.69
N ILE A 16 15.88 -9.31 0.60
CA ILE A 16 14.84 -8.59 -0.13
C ILE A 16 14.54 -7.25 0.56
N CYS A 17 14.39 -7.23 1.89
CA CYS A 17 14.19 -6.00 2.66
C CYS A 17 15.30 -4.99 2.38
N GLU A 18 16.58 -5.41 2.46
CA GLU A 18 17.69 -4.51 2.19
C GLU A 18 17.71 -4.02 0.74
N THR A 19 17.33 -4.89 -0.19
CA THR A 19 17.24 -4.55 -1.61
C THR A 19 16.20 -3.47 -1.88
N THR A 20 15.07 -3.49 -1.17
CA THR A 20 13.88 -2.68 -1.44
C THR A 20 13.75 -1.45 -0.54
N ARG A 21 14.62 -1.28 0.46
CA ARG A 21 14.53 -0.26 1.52
C ARG A 21 14.44 1.19 1.04
N ASP A 22 15.00 1.50 -0.14
CA ASP A 22 14.97 2.85 -0.70
C ASP A 22 13.61 3.20 -1.33
N MET A 23 12.77 2.18 -1.57
CA MET A 23 11.48 2.29 -2.24
C MET A 23 10.31 2.00 -1.31
N PHE A 24 10.51 1.07 -0.37
CA PHE A 24 9.45 0.53 0.46
C PHE A 24 9.81 0.51 1.94
N GLU A 25 8.81 0.76 2.76
CA GLU A 25 8.74 0.30 4.13
C GLU A 25 8.23 -1.14 4.09
N THR A 26 9.02 -2.08 4.62
CA THR A 26 8.77 -3.52 4.47
C THR A 26 8.21 -4.12 5.75
N GLU A 27 7.26 -5.04 5.60
CA GLU A 27 6.77 -5.95 6.64
C GLU A 27 7.09 -7.38 6.20
N GLN A 28 7.42 -8.26 7.13
CA GLN A 28 7.81 -9.64 6.86
C GLN A 28 6.87 -10.62 7.55
N ALA A 29 6.49 -11.69 6.84
CA ALA A 29 5.83 -12.87 7.37
C ALA A 29 6.60 -14.11 6.97
N PHE A 30 6.66 -15.10 7.84
CA PHE A 30 7.52 -16.28 7.65
C PHE A 30 6.72 -17.57 7.43
N ASP A 31 5.41 -17.46 7.36
CA ASP A 31 4.52 -18.54 6.93
C ASP A 31 3.28 -17.99 6.23
N GLY A 32 2.51 -18.88 5.60
CA GLY A 32 1.36 -18.47 4.80
C GLY A 32 0.17 -17.97 5.61
N GLU A 33 -0.04 -18.44 6.86
CA GLU A 33 -1.13 -17.99 7.72
C GLU A 33 -0.87 -16.57 8.23
N GLU A 34 0.34 -16.30 8.73
CA GLU A 34 0.79 -14.96 9.12
C GLU A 34 0.73 -14.00 7.93
N GLY A 35 1.23 -14.45 6.77
CA GLY A 35 1.22 -13.69 5.53
C GLY A 35 -0.18 -13.30 5.07
N LEU A 36 -1.13 -14.24 5.13
CA LEU A 36 -2.53 -13.98 4.81
C LEU A 36 -3.14 -12.95 5.76
N PHE A 37 -2.95 -13.15 7.08
CA PHE A 37 -3.46 -12.24 8.10
C PHE A 37 -2.98 -10.79 7.87
N LEU A 38 -1.69 -10.60 7.59
CA LEU A 38 -1.14 -9.26 7.31
C LEU A 38 -1.68 -8.71 5.98
N ALA A 39 -1.72 -9.52 4.93
CA ALA A 39 -2.19 -9.09 3.61
C ALA A 39 -3.68 -8.67 3.62
N GLU A 40 -4.51 -9.31 4.45
CA GLU A 40 -5.93 -8.98 4.63
C GLU A 40 -6.17 -7.60 5.24
N GLN A 41 -5.17 -6.98 5.90
CA GLN A 41 -5.27 -5.59 6.34
C GLN A 41 -5.40 -4.61 5.16
N ASN A 42 -5.03 -5.05 3.95
CA ASN A 42 -5.17 -4.28 2.69
C ASN A 42 -4.52 -2.89 2.73
N ILE A 43 -3.34 -2.81 3.35
CA ILE A 43 -2.54 -1.57 3.50
C ILE A 43 -1.25 -1.58 2.68
N PHE A 44 -0.93 -2.68 2.01
CA PHE A 44 0.29 -2.85 1.22
C PHE A 44 0.08 -2.40 -0.23
N ASP A 45 1.13 -1.83 -0.83
CA ASP A 45 1.13 -1.40 -2.22
C ASP A 45 1.53 -2.54 -3.17
N VAL A 46 2.27 -3.54 -2.64
CA VAL A 46 2.68 -4.75 -3.37
C VAL A 46 3.02 -5.86 -2.36
N ILE A 47 2.85 -7.10 -2.76
CA ILE A 47 3.19 -8.30 -1.98
C ILE A 47 4.19 -9.14 -2.76
N ILE A 48 5.27 -9.58 -2.10
CA ILE A 48 6.15 -10.65 -2.55
C ILE A 48 5.72 -11.92 -1.80
N LEU A 49 5.46 -13.00 -2.53
CA LEU A 49 4.87 -14.21 -1.98
C LEU A 49 5.60 -15.45 -2.48
N ASP A 50 6.27 -16.17 -1.59
CA ASP A 50 6.79 -17.48 -1.94
C ASP A 50 5.67 -18.51 -2.12
N ILE A 51 5.87 -19.42 -3.04
CA ILE A 51 4.95 -20.54 -3.27
C ILE A 51 5.11 -21.59 -2.17
N MET A 52 6.34 -21.84 -1.74
CA MET A 52 6.70 -22.96 -0.86
C MET A 52 6.75 -22.53 0.61
N LEU A 53 5.62 -22.14 1.15
CA LEU A 53 5.51 -21.70 2.55
C LEU A 53 4.99 -22.83 3.45
N PRO A 54 5.40 -22.83 4.74
CA PRO A 54 4.80 -23.70 5.75
C PRO A 54 3.37 -23.28 6.07
N ASN A 55 2.60 -24.19 6.66
CA ASN A 55 1.20 -24.07 7.08
C ASN A 55 0.23 -23.88 5.91
N MET A 56 0.37 -22.81 5.14
CA MET A 56 -0.46 -22.48 3.97
C MET A 56 0.45 -22.11 2.80
N ASN A 57 0.33 -22.78 1.66
CA ASN A 57 1.18 -22.46 0.50
C ASN A 57 0.78 -21.16 -0.18
N GLY A 58 1.70 -20.56 -0.95
CA GLY A 58 1.47 -19.25 -1.56
C GLY A 58 0.29 -19.19 -2.54
N TYR A 59 -0.07 -20.30 -3.19
CA TYR A 59 -1.27 -20.31 -4.05
C TYR A 59 -2.55 -20.22 -3.22
N GLU A 60 -2.60 -20.88 -2.06
CA GLU A 60 -3.73 -20.80 -1.14
C GLU A 60 -3.85 -19.40 -0.55
N VAL A 61 -2.74 -18.78 -0.14
CA VAL A 61 -2.70 -17.40 0.32
C VAL A 61 -3.30 -16.47 -0.76
N LEU A 62 -2.79 -16.54 -1.99
CA LEU A 62 -3.25 -15.71 -3.10
C LEU A 62 -4.74 -15.93 -3.41
N GLN A 63 -5.19 -17.19 -3.41
CA GLN A 63 -6.58 -17.51 -3.64
C GLN A 63 -7.51 -16.89 -2.59
N ASN A 64 -7.16 -16.98 -1.31
CA ASN A 64 -7.92 -16.37 -0.22
C ASN A 64 -7.97 -14.83 -0.36
N LEU A 65 -6.85 -14.19 -0.69
CA LEU A 65 -6.81 -12.75 -0.93
C LEU A 65 -7.77 -12.32 -2.06
N ARG A 66 -7.76 -13.04 -3.17
CA ARG A 66 -8.65 -12.72 -4.31
C ARG A 66 -10.12 -13.01 -4.00
N GLN A 67 -10.43 -14.03 -3.20
CA GLN A 67 -11.79 -14.30 -2.70
C GLN A 67 -12.27 -13.19 -1.75
N SER A 68 -11.38 -12.61 -0.96
CA SER A 68 -11.65 -11.44 -0.11
C SER A 68 -11.67 -10.11 -0.88
N ASN A 69 -11.63 -10.14 -2.22
CA ASN A 69 -11.58 -8.95 -3.09
C ASN A 69 -10.36 -8.04 -2.86
N ILE A 70 -9.27 -8.57 -2.33
CA ILE A 70 -8.01 -7.85 -2.19
C ILE A 70 -7.28 -7.91 -3.52
N THR A 71 -7.09 -6.74 -4.13
CA THR A 71 -6.49 -6.58 -5.46
C THR A 71 -5.04 -6.10 -5.40
N THR A 72 -4.44 -6.04 -4.22
CA THR A 72 -3.02 -5.71 -4.06
C THR A 72 -2.18 -6.56 -5.01
N PRO A 73 -1.30 -5.95 -5.81
CA PRO A 73 -0.43 -6.67 -6.73
C PRO A 73 0.47 -7.68 -6.02
N VAL A 74 0.56 -8.89 -6.58
CA VAL A 74 1.35 -9.99 -6.02
C VAL A 74 2.37 -10.48 -7.03
N ILE A 75 3.66 -10.48 -6.65
CA ILE A 75 4.72 -11.19 -7.35
C ILE A 75 5.00 -12.51 -6.63
N MET A 76 4.85 -13.62 -7.36
CA MET A 76 5.13 -14.95 -6.81
C MET A 76 6.61 -15.30 -6.95
N LEU A 77 7.25 -15.71 -5.85
CA LEU A 77 8.58 -16.32 -5.90
C LEU A 77 8.46 -17.83 -6.09
N THR A 78 9.23 -18.39 -6.99
CA THR A 78 9.16 -19.83 -7.31
C THR A 78 10.54 -20.43 -7.52
N ALA A 79 10.77 -21.62 -7.00
CA ALA A 79 11.95 -22.42 -7.32
C ALA A 79 11.83 -23.16 -8.68
N LYS A 80 10.66 -23.10 -9.32
CA LYS A 80 10.36 -23.82 -10.56
C LYS A 80 10.09 -22.85 -11.69
N ASP A 81 10.75 -23.07 -12.81
CA ASP A 81 10.52 -22.34 -14.06
C ASP A 81 9.50 -23.04 -14.98
N GLY A 82 8.83 -24.09 -14.48
CA GLY A 82 7.83 -24.85 -15.21
C GLY A 82 6.66 -23.98 -15.72
N ILE A 83 6.32 -24.14 -17.00
CA ILE A 83 5.21 -23.40 -17.64
C ILE A 83 3.90 -23.68 -16.91
N ASP A 84 3.67 -24.92 -16.45
CA ASP A 84 2.43 -25.32 -15.79
C ASP A 84 2.24 -24.62 -14.43
N ASP A 85 3.29 -24.43 -13.65
CA ASP A 85 3.24 -23.70 -12.37
C ASP A 85 2.92 -22.22 -12.59
N LYS A 86 3.51 -21.59 -13.60
CA LYS A 86 3.21 -20.20 -13.99
C LYS A 86 1.76 -20.04 -14.46
N ILE A 87 1.28 -20.97 -15.32
CA ILE A 87 -0.12 -20.96 -15.79
C ILE A 87 -1.09 -21.11 -14.62
N LYS A 88 -0.78 -22.01 -13.67
CA LYS A 88 -1.61 -22.19 -12.46
C LYS A 88 -1.74 -20.89 -11.67
N GLY A 89 -0.64 -20.25 -11.42
CA GLY A 89 -0.64 -19.05 -10.62
C GLY A 89 -1.26 -17.82 -11.29
N PHE A 90 -1.06 -17.60 -12.59
CA PHE A 90 -1.81 -16.56 -13.32
C PHE A 90 -3.32 -16.79 -13.28
N LYS A 91 -3.77 -18.06 -13.33
CA LYS A 91 -5.20 -18.40 -13.16
C LYS A 91 -5.72 -18.08 -11.75
N VAL A 92 -4.86 -18.14 -10.73
CA VAL A 92 -5.22 -17.80 -9.34
C VAL A 92 -5.19 -16.27 -9.11
N GLY A 93 -4.58 -15.49 -10.05
CA GLY A 93 -4.60 -14.03 -9.99
C GLY A 93 -3.28 -13.38 -9.54
N ALA A 94 -2.13 -14.04 -9.79
CA ALA A 94 -0.82 -13.41 -9.64
C ALA A 94 -0.59 -12.36 -10.75
N ASP A 95 0.11 -11.30 -10.41
CA ASP A 95 0.41 -10.20 -11.35
C ASP A 95 1.78 -10.38 -12.03
N ASP A 96 2.72 -11.06 -11.37
CA ASP A 96 4.02 -11.41 -11.94
C ASP A 96 4.63 -12.63 -11.23
N TYR A 97 5.72 -13.18 -11.83
CA TYR A 97 6.50 -14.32 -11.35
C TYR A 97 7.98 -14.02 -11.41
N LEU A 98 8.70 -14.44 -10.36
CA LEU A 98 10.15 -14.36 -10.31
C LEU A 98 10.74 -15.71 -9.86
N VAL A 99 11.60 -16.28 -10.71
CA VAL A 99 12.22 -17.60 -10.44
C VAL A 99 13.44 -17.43 -9.57
N LYS A 100 13.54 -18.23 -8.50
CA LYS A 100 14.72 -18.34 -7.64
C LYS A 100 15.79 -19.24 -8.30
N PRO A 101 17.09 -18.87 -8.27
CA PRO A 101 17.64 -17.61 -7.80
C PRO A 101 17.45 -16.46 -8.79
N PHE A 102 17.24 -15.26 -8.30
CA PHE A 102 17.02 -14.07 -9.11
C PHE A 102 18.05 -12.97 -8.84
N HIS A 103 18.20 -12.07 -9.79
CA HIS A 103 19.04 -10.90 -9.63
C HIS A 103 18.29 -9.76 -8.90
N ARG A 104 19.00 -9.05 -8.02
CA ARG A 104 18.48 -7.88 -7.29
C ARG A 104 17.82 -6.86 -8.22
N GLU A 105 18.47 -6.53 -9.32
CA GLU A 105 17.98 -5.55 -10.30
C GLU A 105 16.68 -6.02 -10.98
N GLU A 106 16.54 -7.32 -11.24
CA GLU A 106 15.32 -7.88 -11.84
C GLU A 106 14.13 -7.72 -10.88
N LEU A 107 14.31 -8.05 -9.60
CA LEU A 107 13.27 -7.85 -8.59
C LEU A 107 12.83 -6.38 -8.53
N LEU A 108 13.78 -5.44 -8.44
CA LEU A 108 13.47 -4.00 -8.37
C LEU A 108 12.69 -3.53 -9.60
N LEU A 109 13.11 -3.89 -10.82
CA LEU A 109 12.44 -3.50 -12.05
C LEU A 109 11.00 -4.05 -12.14
N ARG A 110 10.77 -5.27 -11.65
CA ARG A 110 9.43 -5.88 -11.61
C ARG A 110 8.53 -5.17 -10.60
N LEU A 111 9.01 -4.92 -9.38
CA LEU A 111 8.28 -4.17 -8.37
C LEU A 111 7.94 -2.75 -8.85
N GLU A 112 8.89 -2.06 -9.49
CA GLU A 112 8.65 -0.76 -10.10
C GLU A 112 7.53 -0.82 -11.17
N ALA A 113 7.56 -1.84 -12.02
CA ALA A 113 6.56 -2.00 -13.08
C ALA A 113 5.16 -2.27 -12.49
N MET A 114 5.07 -3.06 -11.41
CA MET A 114 3.81 -3.38 -10.74
C MET A 114 3.21 -2.15 -10.08
N VAL A 115 4.00 -1.44 -9.26
CA VAL A 115 3.55 -0.21 -8.58
C VAL A 115 3.13 0.87 -9.59
N ARG A 116 3.82 0.99 -10.72
CA ARG A 116 3.44 1.93 -11.79
C ARG A 116 2.08 1.62 -12.40
N ARG A 117 1.69 0.35 -12.52
CA ARG A 117 0.38 -0.07 -13.07
C ARG A 117 -0.78 0.26 -12.15
N THR A 118 -0.56 0.23 -10.85
CA THR A 118 -1.58 0.53 -9.83
C THR A 118 -1.74 2.02 -9.54
N GLY A 119 -1.09 2.90 -10.32
CA GLY A 119 -1.11 4.35 -10.10
C GLY A 119 -0.11 4.81 -9.05
N GLY A 120 0.70 3.92 -8.51
CA GLY A 120 1.86 4.23 -7.69
C GLY A 120 2.97 4.84 -8.56
N LEU A 121 3.15 6.13 -8.46
CA LEU A 121 3.99 6.93 -9.36
C LEU A 121 5.46 6.89 -8.93
N LEU A 122 6.22 5.86 -9.36
CA LEU A 122 7.68 5.88 -9.21
C LEU A 122 8.39 6.89 -10.15
N LYS A 123 7.74 7.36 -11.22
CA LYS A 123 8.29 8.37 -12.13
C LYS A 123 7.77 9.78 -11.93
N GLU A 124 6.57 9.95 -11.39
CA GLU A 124 6.07 11.27 -11.06
C GLU A 124 6.20 11.45 -9.56
N SER A 125 7.16 12.26 -9.14
CA SER A 125 7.31 12.65 -7.71
C SER A 125 6.10 13.43 -7.18
N PHE A 126 5.02 13.52 -7.96
CA PHE A 126 3.85 14.34 -7.67
C PHE A 126 2.55 13.53 -7.80
N ILE A 127 1.68 13.63 -6.79
CA ILE A 127 0.27 13.27 -6.89
C ILE A 127 -0.51 14.56 -7.07
N THR A 128 -1.37 14.62 -8.07
CA THR A 128 -2.20 15.79 -8.33
C THR A 128 -3.69 15.50 -8.13
N PHE A 129 -4.40 16.46 -7.55
CA PHE A 129 -5.84 16.42 -7.40
C PHE A 129 -6.40 17.84 -7.55
N LYS A 130 -6.99 18.12 -8.68
CA LYS A 130 -7.34 19.51 -9.07
C LYS A 130 -6.08 20.38 -8.99
N GLU A 131 -6.10 21.49 -8.26
CA GLU A 131 -4.97 22.39 -8.07
C GLU A 131 -4.03 21.99 -6.91
N LEU A 132 -4.39 20.93 -6.15
CA LEU A 132 -3.53 20.34 -5.12
C LEU A 132 -2.46 19.47 -5.77
N SER A 133 -1.22 19.68 -5.38
CA SER A 133 -0.07 18.87 -5.80
C SER A 133 0.76 18.46 -4.59
N LEU A 134 1.00 17.15 -4.44
CA LEU A 134 1.89 16.56 -3.44
C LEU A 134 3.18 16.12 -4.10
N ASN A 135 4.32 16.58 -3.59
CA ASN A 135 5.63 16.02 -3.93
C ASN A 135 5.97 14.92 -2.91
N ILE A 136 5.93 13.67 -3.37
CA ILE A 136 6.14 12.49 -2.52
C ILE A 136 7.59 12.40 -2.04
N LYS A 137 8.55 12.73 -2.90
CA LYS A 137 9.98 12.64 -2.60
C LYS A 137 10.39 13.60 -1.48
N ASN A 138 9.89 14.83 -1.52
CA ASN A 138 10.24 15.86 -0.56
C ASN A 138 9.22 16.03 0.56
N LYS A 139 8.12 15.24 0.54
CA LYS A 139 6.98 15.33 1.45
C LYS A 139 6.44 16.77 1.58
N THR A 140 6.27 17.45 0.44
CA THR A 140 5.72 18.81 0.36
C THR A 140 4.40 18.83 -0.40
N ALA A 141 3.52 19.75 -0.01
CA ALA A 141 2.21 19.94 -0.63
C ALA A 141 2.03 21.40 -1.02
N GLN A 142 1.29 21.65 -2.11
CA GLN A 142 0.92 22.98 -2.55
C GLN A 142 -0.47 22.99 -3.19
N ILE A 143 -1.18 24.13 -3.10
CA ILE A 143 -2.45 24.36 -3.77
C ILE A 143 -2.33 25.67 -4.54
N ASN A 144 -2.61 25.66 -5.85
CA ASN A 144 -2.41 26.81 -6.74
C ASN A 144 -1.00 27.40 -6.68
N GLY A 145 0.03 26.55 -6.44
CA GLY A 145 1.41 26.98 -6.28
C GLY A 145 1.76 27.56 -4.89
N GLU A 146 0.77 27.75 -3.99
CA GLU A 146 0.99 28.17 -2.62
C GLU A 146 1.33 26.96 -1.73
N PRO A 147 2.41 27.02 -0.91
CA PRO A 147 2.76 25.91 0.00
C PRO A 147 1.65 25.62 1.02
N LEU A 148 1.21 24.39 1.07
CA LEU A 148 0.33 23.88 2.11
C LEU A 148 1.17 23.28 3.24
N LYS A 149 1.12 23.90 4.43
CA LYS A 149 1.88 23.44 5.60
C LYS A 149 1.20 22.23 6.23
N LEU A 150 1.83 21.07 6.12
CA LEU A 150 1.44 19.82 6.75
C LEU A 150 2.61 19.29 7.57
N ASN A 151 2.31 18.63 8.70
CA ASN A 151 3.32 17.79 9.35
C ASN A 151 3.41 16.41 8.64
N GLY A 152 4.43 15.60 8.96
CA GLY A 152 4.68 14.33 8.27
C GLY A 152 3.46 13.42 8.24
N LYS A 153 2.80 13.19 9.39
CA LYS A 153 1.63 12.31 9.47
C LYS A 153 0.38 12.89 8.78
N GLN A 154 0.23 14.20 8.71
CA GLN A 154 -0.83 14.84 7.92
C GLN A 154 -0.57 14.69 6.42
N PHE A 155 0.71 14.78 6.01
CA PHE A 155 1.10 14.52 4.63
C PHE A 155 0.81 13.07 4.25
N ASP A 156 1.25 12.11 5.08
CA ASP A 156 1.04 10.68 4.87
C ASP A 156 -0.46 10.33 4.78
N LEU A 157 -1.30 10.96 5.63
CA LEU A 157 -2.76 10.80 5.57
C LEU A 157 -3.35 11.35 4.27
N LEU A 158 -2.94 12.52 3.85
CA LEU A 158 -3.42 13.13 2.60
C LEU A 158 -2.96 12.32 1.38
N GLU A 159 -1.71 11.86 1.37
CA GLU A 159 -1.18 10.97 0.34
C GLU A 159 -2.01 9.68 0.26
N TYR A 160 -2.26 9.02 1.39
CA TYR A 160 -3.00 7.76 1.43
C TYR A 160 -4.46 7.92 0.97
N LEU A 161 -5.12 9.01 1.36
CA LEU A 161 -6.46 9.34 0.87
C LEU A 161 -6.49 9.62 -0.64
N LEU A 162 -5.48 10.32 -1.16
CA LEU A 162 -5.38 10.66 -2.59
C LEU A 162 -5.05 9.46 -3.47
N THR A 163 -4.25 8.52 -3.00
CA THR A 163 -3.94 7.28 -3.73
C THR A 163 -5.11 6.31 -3.75
N ASN A 164 -6.04 6.42 -2.78
CA ASN A 164 -7.24 5.58 -2.65
C ASN A 164 -8.53 6.38 -2.83
N LYS A 165 -8.56 7.28 -3.82
CA LYS A 165 -9.75 8.10 -4.10
C LYS A 165 -11.00 7.24 -4.29
N ASN A 166 -12.13 7.74 -3.76
CA ASN A 166 -13.44 7.10 -3.83
C ASN A 166 -13.54 5.74 -3.11
N THR A 167 -12.55 5.41 -2.27
CA THR A 167 -12.55 4.21 -1.41
C THR A 167 -12.66 4.65 0.05
N ILE A 168 -13.52 4.01 0.82
CA ILE A 168 -13.60 4.21 2.26
C ILE A 168 -12.40 3.49 2.89
N LEU A 169 -11.54 4.25 3.57
CA LEU A 169 -10.44 3.73 4.36
C LEU A 169 -10.88 3.69 5.83
N THR A 170 -10.80 2.52 6.45
CA THR A 170 -11.16 2.38 7.86
C THR A 170 -10.14 3.10 8.75
N LYS A 171 -10.50 3.38 10.00
CA LYS A 171 -9.56 4.00 10.95
C LYS A 171 -8.38 3.10 11.22
N GLU A 172 -8.62 1.81 11.31
CA GLU A 172 -7.62 0.78 11.50
C GLU A 172 -6.65 0.75 10.30
N GLN A 173 -7.15 0.68 9.08
CA GLN A 173 -6.30 0.73 7.87
C GLN A 173 -5.44 2.00 7.81
N ILE A 174 -6.02 3.17 8.11
CA ILE A 174 -5.27 4.43 8.16
C ILE A 174 -4.21 4.39 9.26
N PHE A 175 -4.56 3.85 10.44
CA PHE A 175 -3.65 3.75 11.56
C PHE A 175 -2.47 2.83 11.24
N ASP A 176 -2.74 1.60 10.81
CA ASP A 176 -1.71 0.60 10.49
C ASP A 176 -0.81 1.06 9.33
N ARG A 177 -1.40 1.73 8.33
CA ARG A 177 -0.64 2.32 7.21
C ARG A 177 0.33 3.41 7.65
N ILE A 178 -0.06 4.27 8.59
CA ILE A 178 0.67 5.52 8.90
C ILE A 178 1.49 5.40 10.19
N TRP A 179 1.01 4.65 11.19
CA TRP A 179 1.69 4.48 12.48
C TRP A 179 2.37 3.13 12.61
N GLY A 180 1.96 2.11 11.84
CA GLY A 180 2.48 0.75 11.88
C GLY A 180 1.80 -0.10 12.96
N PHE A 181 1.95 -1.42 12.85
CA PHE A 181 1.31 -2.39 13.75
C PHE A 181 1.85 -2.34 15.18
N GLU A 182 3.11 -1.97 15.38
CA GLU A 182 3.78 -1.93 16.69
C GLU A 182 3.63 -0.59 17.43
N SER A 183 2.73 0.29 16.97
CA SER A 183 2.58 1.61 17.57
C SER A 183 1.88 1.55 18.93
N ASP A 184 2.45 2.16 19.96
CA ASP A 184 1.85 2.34 21.30
C ASP A 184 0.64 3.29 21.31
N THR A 185 0.35 3.95 20.19
CA THR A 185 -0.75 4.92 20.05
C THR A 185 -2.03 4.20 19.63
N SER A 186 -3.20 4.69 20.01
CA SER A 186 -4.48 4.10 19.60
C SER A 186 -4.99 4.68 18.27
N ALA A 187 -5.82 3.92 17.56
CA ALA A 187 -6.42 4.34 16.28
C ALA A 187 -7.29 5.61 16.38
N THR A 188 -7.66 6.05 17.59
CA THR A 188 -8.35 7.33 17.82
C THR A 188 -7.53 8.55 17.39
N VAL A 189 -6.20 8.42 17.31
CA VAL A 189 -5.33 9.50 16.81
C VAL A 189 -5.68 9.89 15.37
N VAL A 190 -6.19 8.97 14.56
CA VAL A 190 -6.62 9.22 13.18
C VAL A 190 -7.66 10.33 13.10
N GLU A 191 -8.62 10.38 14.05
CA GLU A 191 -9.65 11.41 14.10
C GLU A 191 -9.05 12.80 14.32
N VAL A 192 -8.05 12.89 15.19
CA VAL A 192 -7.33 14.15 15.48
C VAL A 192 -6.59 14.63 14.23
N TYR A 193 -5.88 13.73 13.54
CA TYR A 193 -5.13 14.09 12.35
C TYR A 193 -6.05 14.40 11.16
N ALA A 194 -7.14 13.68 10.96
CA ALA A 194 -8.15 13.99 9.95
C ALA A 194 -8.81 15.36 10.19
N SER A 195 -9.16 15.66 11.44
CA SER A 195 -9.71 16.98 11.82
C SER A 195 -8.71 18.12 11.54
N ASN A 196 -7.45 17.93 11.94
CA ASN A 196 -6.41 18.93 11.72
C ASN A 196 -6.08 19.10 10.24
N LEU A 197 -6.04 18.01 9.47
CA LEU A 197 -5.86 18.05 8.02
C LEU A 197 -6.98 18.87 7.35
N ARG A 198 -8.24 18.62 7.71
CA ARG A 198 -9.38 19.41 7.20
C ARG A 198 -9.24 20.89 7.52
N LYS A 199 -8.82 21.26 8.76
CA LYS A 199 -8.61 22.65 9.12
C LYS A 199 -7.58 23.32 8.23
N ASN A 200 -6.48 22.63 7.89
CA ASN A 200 -5.45 23.15 7.00
C ASN A 200 -5.98 23.31 5.54
N LEU A 201 -6.81 22.38 5.09
CA LEU A 201 -7.40 22.38 3.75
C LEU A 201 -8.55 23.38 3.60
N LYS A 202 -9.24 23.76 4.69
CA LYS A 202 -10.41 24.65 4.69
C LYS A 202 -10.11 26.01 4.10
N LYS A 203 -8.90 26.53 4.30
CA LYS A 203 -8.46 27.81 3.72
C LYS A 203 -8.57 27.84 2.19
N TYR A 204 -8.49 26.68 1.56
CA TYR A 204 -8.50 26.49 0.12
C TYR A 204 -9.79 25.83 -0.39
N ASP A 205 -10.79 25.60 0.48
CA ASP A 205 -12.05 24.92 0.16
C ASP A 205 -11.86 23.44 -0.27
N TYR A 206 -10.79 22.80 0.21
CA TYR A 206 -10.46 21.40 -0.08
C TYR A 206 -10.92 20.42 1.02
N ASP A 207 -11.33 20.91 2.19
CA ASP A 207 -11.87 20.09 3.27
C ASP A 207 -13.14 19.34 2.88
N LYS A 208 -13.94 19.89 1.97
CA LYS A 208 -15.16 19.29 1.43
C LYS A 208 -14.94 17.97 0.67
N TYR A 209 -13.72 17.71 0.20
CA TYR A 209 -13.38 16.47 -0.50
C TYR A 209 -13.06 15.32 0.44
N ILE A 210 -12.77 15.58 1.73
CA ILE A 210 -12.54 14.53 2.73
C ILE A 210 -13.83 14.27 3.50
N LYS A 211 -14.50 13.16 3.19
CA LYS A 211 -15.74 12.73 3.82
C LYS A 211 -15.48 11.84 5.03
N THR A 212 -16.34 11.98 6.05
CA THR A 212 -16.40 11.06 7.19
C THR A 212 -17.58 10.12 7.02
N TYR A 213 -17.33 8.84 7.01
CA TYR A 213 -18.34 7.80 7.10
C TYR A 213 -18.38 7.33 8.56
N ARG A 214 -19.43 7.76 9.31
CA ARG A 214 -19.55 7.49 10.75
C ARG A 214 -19.50 6.00 11.03
N GLY A 215 -18.64 5.58 11.97
CA GLY A 215 -18.44 4.17 12.31
C GLY A 215 -17.60 3.36 11.31
N LEU A 216 -17.26 3.91 10.14
CA LEU A 216 -16.47 3.24 9.11
C LEU A 216 -15.07 3.84 8.94
N GLY A 217 -14.99 5.14 8.59
CA GLY A 217 -13.69 5.73 8.30
C GLY A 217 -13.78 7.02 7.48
N TYR A 218 -12.81 7.20 6.58
CA TYR A 218 -12.65 8.40 5.75
C TYR A 218 -12.51 8.05 4.28
N MET A 219 -12.96 8.95 3.42
CA MET A 219 -12.81 8.83 1.97
C MET A 219 -12.50 10.19 1.37
N LEU A 220 -11.59 10.24 0.40
CA LEU A 220 -11.42 11.41 -0.47
C LEU A 220 -12.25 11.18 -1.74
N THR A 221 -13.14 12.13 -2.04
CA THR A 221 -14.05 12.05 -3.19
C THR A 221 -13.81 13.20 -4.16
N GLU A 222 -14.01 12.97 -5.45
CA GLU A 222 -13.91 14.02 -6.48
C GLU A 222 -15.10 14.98 -6.47
N ASN A 223 -16.25 14.53 -6.00
CA ASN A 223 -17.47 15.32 -5.87
C ASN A 223 -17.55 15.87 -4.44
N GLY A 224 -17.42 17.19 -4.30
CA GLY A 224 -17.46 17.90 -3.01
C GLY A 224 -18.85 17.99 -2.34
N GLU A 225 -19.83 17.17 -2.74
CA GLU A 225 -21.19 17.21 -2.20
C GLU A 225 -21.30 16.44 -0.86
N GLY A 226 -21.95 17.09 0.06
CA GLY A 226 -22.35 16.79 1.45
C GLY A 226 -21.96 15.47 2.13
N ASP A 227 -21.74 15.55 3.47
CA ASP A 227 -21.62 14.39 4.36
C ASP A 227 -22.89 13.50 4.26
N VAL A 228 -22.70 12.18 4.11
CA VAL A 228 -23.76 11.18 4.17
C VAL A 228 -23.85 10.64 5.60
#